data_5814fe49ca9c5082163856fae9f3d16b
#
_entry.id   5814fe49ca9c5082163856fae9f3d16b
#
_cell.length_a   1.000
_cell.length_b   1.000
_cell.length_c   1.000
_cell.angle_alpha   90.00
_cell.angle_beta   90.00
_cell.angle_gamma   90.00
#
_symmetry.space_group_name_H-M   'P 1'
#
loop_
_entity.id
_entity.type
_entity.pdbx_description
1 polymer ?
#
loop_
_entity_poly.entity_id
_entity_poly.type
_entity_poly.pdbx_seq_one_letter_code
_entity_poly.pdbx_strand_id
1 'polypeptide(L)'
;MVLSGNFEDEIEYMKQYIGFFFFISILTIACSPNNVKSDANIVKILDSAKLKGTFALMENGSAEFTITNLSMYKDSAFAPLNTFFTVPSLIALDRGYINHTATSWVPTDSVAYYQSIIEKIGRVDLLKVLDSIHYGKGIISKDLNSFWKDSSLRITPDEQLGLIKKLYFNQLPFQKRSQDIYKQMILKENNTSYKLSYVYGSAVSASTANWIMGYVEENKHPYFFVMYVVDQNAQPINKEANTVAVLKSILTQQGFLKGLR
;
A
#
# COMPACT_ATOMS: atom_id res chain seq x y z
N MET A 1 -31.96 -68.02 -2.87
CA MET A 1 -32.47 -66.84 -3.54
C MET A 1 -31.24 -65.97 -3.90
N VAL A 2 -30.75 -66.20 -5.15
CA VAL A 2 -29.50 -65.57 -5.63
C VAL A 2 -29.88 -64.25 -6.28
N LEU A 3 -29.40 -63.13 -5.73
CA LEU A 3 -29.52 -61.80 -6.32
C LEU A 3 -28.46 -61.67 -7.42
N SER A 4 -28.86 -61.93 -8.68
CA SER A 4 -28.06 -61.57 -9.85
C SER A 4 -28.29 -60.08 -10.14
N GLY A 5 -27.50 -59.21 -9.52
CA GLY A 5 -27.36 -57.84 -9.98
C GLY A 5 -26.65 -57.88 -11.33
N ASN A 6 -27.23 -57.25 -12.36
CA ASN A 6 -26.66 -57.23 -13.71
C ASN A 6 -25.37 -56.41 -13.70
N PHE A 7 -24.28 -57.05 -14.05
CA PHE A 7 -22.96 -56.43 -14.18
C PHE A 7 -22.94 -55.26 -15.18
N GLU A 8 -23.88 -55.21 -16.09
CA GLU A 8 -24.07 -54.11 -17.06
C GLU A 8 -24.60 -52.86 -16.41
N ASP A 9 -25.51 -52.97 -15.41
CA ASP A 9 -26.05 -51.80 -14.69
C ASP A 9 -24.98 -51.13 -13.84
N GLU A 10 -24.06 -51.86 -13.23
CA GLU A 10 -22.93 -51.30 -12.47
C GLU A 10 -21.92 -50.56 -13.37
N ILE A 11 -21.72 -51.06 -14.59
CA ILE A 11 -20.83 -50.36 -15.57
C ILE A 11 -21.45 -49.06 -16.07
N GLU A 12 -22.75 -49.01 -16.25
CA GLU A 12 -23.45 -47.81 -16.70
C GLU A 12 -23.47 -46.73 -15.60
N TYR A 13 -23.71 -47.09 -14.36
CA TYR A 13 -23.57 -46.21 -13.20
C TYR A 13 -22.14 -45.69 -13.07
N MET A 14 -21.13 -46.53 -13.20
CA MET A 14 -19.74 -46.11 -13.08
C MET A 14 -19.33 -45.16 -14.20
N LYS A 15 -19.80 -45.35 -15.43
CA LYS A 15 -19.59 -44.39 -16.55
C LYS A 15 -20.24 -43.03 -16.28
N GLN A 16 -21.42 -43.01 -15.67
CA GLN A 16 -22.15 -41.79 -15.32
C GLN A 16 -21.43 -41.00 -14.24
N TYR A 17 -20.87 -41.64 -13.20
CA TYR A 17 -20.06 -40.99 -12.16
C TYR A 17 -18.70 -40.51 -12.69
N ILE A 18 -18.04 -41.28 -13.55
CA ILE A 18 -16.78 -40.87 -14.18
C ILE A 18 -17.00 -39.61 -15.08
N GLY A 19 -18.09 -39.62 -15.85
CA GLY A 19 -18.48 -38.45 -16.67
C GLY A 19 -18.77 -37.20 -15.82
N PHE A 20 -19.47 -37.38 -14.68
CA PHE A 20 -19.78 -36.28 -13.76
C PHE A 20 -18.54 -35.74 -13.05
N PHE A 21 -17.63 -36.64 -12.63
CA PHE A 21 -16.34 -36.23 -12.03
C PHE A 21 -15.42 -35.53 -13.04
N PHE A 22 -15.43 -35.94 -14.29
CA PHE A 22 -14.66 -35.28 -15.35
C PHE A 22 -15.21 -33.86 -15.68
N PHE A 23 -16.54 -33.69 -15.62
CA PHE A 23 -17.19 -32.43 -15.86
C PHE A 23 -16.94 -31.44 -14.71
N ILE A 24 -16.89 -31.88 -13.44
CA ILE A 24 -16.55 -31.07 -12.27
C ILE A 24 -15.07 -30.63 -12.31
N SER A 25 -14.17 -31.49 -12.80
CA SER A 25 -12.74 -31.18 -12.89
C SER A 25 -12.40 -30.12 -13.95
N ILE A 26 -13.25 -29.92 -14.97
CA ILE A 26 -13.06 -28.89 -16.01
C ILE A 26 -13.52 -27.51 -15.53
N LEU A 27 -14.40 -27.43 -14.55
CA LEU A 27 -14.90 -26.16 -13.99
C LEU A 27 -13.92 -25.45 -13.05
N THR A 28 -12.81 -26.09 -12.67
CA THR A 28 -11.80 -25.51 -11.76
C THR A 28 -10.65 -24.81 -12.47
N ILE A 29 -10.61 -24.77 -13.80
CA ILE A 29 -9.70 -23.92 -14.56
C ILE A 29 -10.41 -22.57 -14.84
N ALA A 30 -10.93 -21.94 -13.81
CA ALA A 30 -11.16 -20.50 -13.86
C ALA A 30 -9.78 -19.84 -13.78
N CYS A 31 -9.17 -19.58 -14.94
CA CYS A 31 -8.10 -18.60 -15.04
C CYS A 31 -8.64 -17.31 -14.43
N SER A 32 -8.27 -17.00 -13.18
CA SER A 32 -8.45 -15.67 -12.66
C SER A 32 -7.68 -14.76 -13.62
N PRO A 33 -8.32 -13.74 -14.22
CA PRO A 33 -7.62 -12.86 -15.13
C PRO A 33 -6.40 -12.30 -14.38
N ASN A 34 -5.24 -12.32 -15.03
CA ASN A 34 -4.04 -11.77 -14.44
C ASN A 34 -4.18 -10.24 -14.44
N ASN A 35 -4.73 -9.68 -13.36
CA ASN A 35 -4.98 -8.25 -13.21
C ASN A 35 -3.69 -7.42 -13.05
N VAL A 36 -2.52 -8.05 -13.20
CA VAL A 36 -1.23 -7.40 -13.07
C VAL A 36 -0.61 -7.17 -14.44
N LYS A 37 -0.34 -5.91 -14.76
CA LYS A 37 0.37 -5.47 -15.95
C LYS A 37 1.76 -4.95 -15.55
N SER A 38 2.74 -5.12 -16.44
CA SER A 38 4.06 -4.49 -16.31
C SER A 38 4.22 -3.44 -17.41
N ASP A 39 4.82 -2.28 -17.05
CA ASP A 39 5.10 -1.21 -18.00
C ASP A 39 6.60 -0.90 -18.02
N ALA A 40 7.26 -1.21 -19.15
CA ALA A 40 8.68 -0.97 -19.33
C ALA A 40 9.05 0.52 -19.33
N ASN A 41 8.11 1.43 -19.60
CA ASN A 41 8.40 2.87 -19.57
C ASN A 41 8.57 3.37 -18.14
N ILE A 42 7.82 2.80 -17.19
CA ILE A 42 8.02 3.11 -15.76
C ILE A 42 9.41 2.67 -15.31
N VAL A 43 9.85 1.48 -15.73
CA VAL A 43 11.21 0.98 -15.45
C VAL A 43 12.27 1.96 -16.00
N LYS A 44 12.11 2.42 -17.25
CA LYS A 44 13.02 3.41 -17.85
C LYS A 44 13.04 4.73 -17.08
N ILE A 45 11.89 5.21 -16.57
CA ILE A 45 11.84 6.42 -15.75
C ILE A 45 12.64 6.23 -14.47
N LEU A 46 12.45 5.11 -13.76
CA LEU A 46 13.20 4.78 -12.55
C LEU A 46 14.71 4.67 -12.82
N ASP A 47 15.10 3.96 -13.88
CA ASP A 47 16.51 3.78 -14.27
C ASP A 47 17.17 5.13 -14.64
N SER A 48 16.47 5.99 -15.37
CA SER A 48 16.95 7.33 -15.74
C SER A 48 17.18 8.20 -14.51
N ALA A 49 16.36 8.03 -13.49
CA ALA A 49 16.50 8.70 -12.20
C ALA A 49 17.53 8.02 -11.27
N LYS A 50 18.17 6.92 -11.70
CA LYS A 50 19.07 6.09 -10.88
C LYS A 50 18.40 5.53 -9.61
N LEU A 51 17.12 5.22 -9.71
CA LEU A 51 16.33 4.61 -8.65
C LEU A 51 16.12 3.12 -8.93
N LYS A 52 16.37 2.28 -7.93
CA LYS A 52 16.03 0.85 -7.96
C LYS A 52 14.92 0.54 -6.96
N GLY A 53 13.90 -0.19 -7.40
CA GLY A 53 12.81 -0.52 -6.49
C GLY A 53 11.60 -1.08 -7.18
N THR A 54 10.45 -0.78 -6.60
CA THR A 54 9.15 -1.14 -7.14
C THR A 54 8.21 0.06 -7.11
N PHE A 55 7.38 0.14 -8.12
CA PHE A 55 6.21 1.01 -8.18
C PHE A 55 4.98 0.15 -8.45
N ALA A 56 3.90 0.43 -7.77
CA ALA A 56 2.60 -0.16 -8.06
C ALA A 56 1.53 0.92 -8.12
N LEU A 57 0.66 0.81 -9.12
CA LEU A 57 -0.54 1.61 -9.31
C LEU A 57 -1.74 0.67 -9.40
N MET A 58 -2.76 0.93 -8.60
CA MET A 58 -4.01 0.17 -8.58
C MET A 58 -5.16 1.05 -9.05
N GLU A 59 -5.86 0.61 -10.07
CA GLU A 59 -7.14 1.18 -10.47
C GLU A 59 -8.28 0.57 -9.63
N ASN A 60 -9.01 1.41 -8.89
CA ASN A 60 -10.02 0.90 -7.97
C ASN A 60 -11.23 0.26 -8.67
N GLY A 61 -11.63 0.75 -9.84
CA GLY A 61 -12.81 0.28 -10.56
C GLY A 61 -12.63 -1.12 -11.15
N SER A 62 -11.52 -1.36 -11.83
CA SER A 62 -11.19 -2.61 -12.51
C SER A 62 -10.40 -3.59 -11.63
N ALA A 63 -9.87 -3.13 -10.49
CA ALA A 63 -8.87 -3.85 -9.69
C ALA A 63 -7.62 -4.26 -10.51
N GLU A 64 -7.33 -3.52 -11.58
CA GLU A 64 -6.10 -3.70 -12.35
C GLU A 64 -4.90 -3.08 -11.64
N PHE A 65 -3.77 -3.77 -11.73
CA PHE A 65 -2.51 -3.31 -11.18
C PHE A 65 -1.48 -3.12 -12.29
N THR A 66 -0.75 -2.01 -12.24
CA THR A 66 0.50 -1.82 -12.98
C THR A 66 1.66 -1.88 -11.99
N ILE A 67 2.52 -2.92 -12.11
CA ILE A 67 3.61 -3.17 -11.15
C ILE A 67 4.93 -3.36 -11.90
N THR A 68 5.99 -2.67 -11.46
CA THR A 68 7.31 -2.77 -12.13
C THR A 68 8.14 -3.97 -11.64
N ASN A 69 8.05 -4.34 -10.38
CA ASN A 69 8.79 -5.45 -9.78
C ASN A 69 7.84 -6.20 -8.83
N LEU A 70 7.16 -7.21 -9.34
CA LEU A 70 6.13 -7.94 -8.62
C LEU A 70 6.67 -8.67 -7.38
N SER A 71 7.84 -9.30 -7.47
CA SER A 71 8.44 -10.01 -6.34
C SER A 71 8.80 -9.03 -5.22
N MET A 72 9.40 -7.88 -5.54
CA MET A 72 9.69 -6.86 -4.55
C MET A 72 8.40 -6.27 -3.95
N TYR A 73 7.35 -6.12 -4.75
CA TYR A 73 6.06 -5.61 -4.30
C TYR A 73 5.39 -6.52 -3.28
N LYS A 74 5.37 -7.84 -3.53
CA LYS A 74 4.63 -8.81 -2.72
C LYS A 74 5.47 -9.46 -1.62
N ASP A 75 6.70 -9.85 -1.96
CA ASP A 75 7.47 -10.80 -1.16
C ASP A 75 8.55 -10.12 -0.31
N SER A 76 8.90 -8.86 -0.63
CA SER A 76 9.94 -8.13 0.08
C SER A 76 9.33 -7.13 1.07
N ALA A 77 9.79 -7.19 2.32
CA ALA A 77 9.36 -6.28 3.37
C ALA A 77 10.52 -5.37 3.79
N PHE A 78 10.23 -4.09 4.00
CA PHE A 78 11.20 -3.04 4.29
C PHE A 78 10.79 -2.26 5.54
N ALA A 79 11.74 -1.57 6.17
CA ALA A 79 11.41 -0.61 7.22
C ALA A 79 10.49 0.48 6.65
N PRO A 80 9.37 0.80 7.29
CA PRO A 80 8.41 1.78 6.76
C PRO A 80 8.94 3.21 6.75
N LEU A 81 10.03 3.48 7.46
CA LEU A 81 10.59 4.81 7.61
C LEU A 81 9.51 5.81 8.09
N ASN A 82 9.57 7.07 7.65
CA ASN A 82 8.63 8.09 8.10
C ASN A 82 7.18 7.89 7.58
N THR A 83 6.92 6.97 6.61
CA THR A 83 5.54 6.62 6.25
C THR A 83 4.80 5.96 7.41
N PHE A 84 5.53 5.36 8.36
CA PHE A 84 4.99 4.84 9.61
C PHE A 84 4.19 5.89 10.39
N PHE A 85 4.55 7.16 10.30
CA PHE A 85 3.90 8.23 11.07
C PHE A 85 2.42 8.42 10.73
N THR A 86 1.93 7.80 9.65
CA THR A 86 0.50 7.65 9.37
C THR A 86 -0.25 7.01 10.53
N VAL A 87 0.31 5.95 11.12
CA VAL A 87 -0.36 5.19 12.19
C VAL A 87 -0.47 5.99 13.49
N PRO A 88 0.62 6.50 14.08
CA PRO A 88 0.51 7.32 15.30
C PRO A 88 -0.28 8.62 15.08
N SER A 89 -0.28 9.20 13.87
CA SER A 89 -1.15 10.34 13.55
C SER A 89 -2.63 9.98 13.67
N LEU A 90 -3.06 8.88 13.05
CA LEU A 90 -4.45 8.43 13.14
C LEU A 90 -4.86 8.12 14.59
N ILE A 91 -4.01 7.45 15.37
CA ILE A 91 -4.26 7.19 16.79
C ILE A 91 -4.40 8.50 17.57
N ALA A 92 -3.49 9.46 17.33
CA ALA A 92 -3.49 10.73 18.04
C ALA A 92 -4.72 11.58 17.73
N LEU A 93 -5.16 11.55 16.47
CA LEU A 93 -6.40 12.15 16.01
C LEU A 93 -7.63 11.51 16.69
N ASP A 94 -7.66 10.20 16.71
CA ASP A 94 -8.79 9.43 17.22
C ASP A 94 -8.96 9.58 18.74
N ARG A 95 -7.83 9.71 19.46
CA ARG A 95 -7.82 9.89 20.93
C ARG A 95 -7.83 11.36 21.37
N GLY A 96 -7.87 12.31 20.44
CA GLY A 96 -7.85 13.74 20.78
C GLY A 96 -6.51 14.22 21.34
N TYR A 97 -5.39 13.53 21.06
CA TYR A 97 -4.05 13.97 21.44
C TYR A 97 -3.56 15.15 20.60
N ILE A 98 -4.17 15.32 19.42
CA ILE A 98 -3.94 16.43 18.48
C ILE A 98 -5.25 17.19 18.34
N ASN A 99 -5.23 18.51 18.62
CA ASN A 99 -6.37 19.39 18.41
C ASN A 99 -6.41 19.97 17.00
N HIS A 100 -7.59 19.88 16.35
CA HIS A 100 -7.79 20.17 14.93
C HIS A 100 -8.32 21.55 14.62
N THR A 101 -8.04 22.56 15.38
CA THR A 101 -8.46 23.91 15.04
C THR A 101 -7.49 24.66 14.14
N ALA A 102 -6.40 24.02 13.76
CA ALA A 102 -5.35 24.70 13.00
C ALA A 102 -5.35 24.30 11.53
N THR A 103 -5.76 25.21 10.68
CA THR A 103 -5.37 25.33 9.25
C THR A 103 -3.84 25.36 9.04
N SER A 104 -3.06 25.22 10.09
CA SER A 104 -1.60 25.30 10.12
C SER A 104 -0.91 24.06 10.72
N TRP A 105 -1.59 22.93 10.89
CA TRP A 105 -0.90 21.71 11.24
C TRP A 105 -0.21 21.16 9.99
N VAL A 106 0.93 21.70 9.69
CA VAL A 106 1.93 21.01 8.87
C VAL A 106 2.48 19.93 9.77
N PRO A 107 2.47 18.64 9.38
CA PRO A 107 3.31 17.67 10.04
C PRO A 107 4.70 18.27 10.03
N THR A 108 5.15 18.73 11.19
CA THR A 108 6.56 19.06 11.30
C THR A 108 7.25 17.73 10.97
N ASP A 109 8.17 17.70 10.02
CA ASP A 109 9.01 16.54 9.74
C ASP A 109 9.89 16.18 10.96
N SER A 110 9.52 16.69 12.11
CA SER A 110 10.17 16.51 13.38
C SER A 110 9.91 15.09 13.87
N VAL A 111 10.88 14.23 13.66
CA VAL A 111 10.94 12.89 14.26
C VAL A 111 10.64 12.97 15.77
N ALA A 112 11.15 14.00 16.47
CA ALA A 112 10.92 14.22 17.89
C ALA A 112 9.42 14.40 18.24
N TYR A 113 8.65 15.06 17.39
CA TYR A 113 7.21 15.20 17.58
C TYR A 113 6.50 13.82 17.54
N TYR A 114 6.82 13.01 16.55
CA TYR A 114 6.23 11.66 16.45
C TYR A 114 6.70 10.72 17.56
N GLN A 115 7.94 10.86 18.01
CA GLN A 115 8.45 10.13 19.18
C GLN A 115 7.60 10.44 20.42
N SER A 116 7.32 11.71 20.69
CA SER A 116 6.46 12.10 21.83
C SER A 116 5.03 11.56 21.73
N ILE A 117 4.47 11.49 20.53
CA ILE A 117 3.17 10.87 20.29
C ILE A 117 3.22 9.36 20.54
N ILE A 118 4.24 8.68 20.01
CA ILE A 118 4.42 7.23 20.16
C ILE A 118 4.61 6.86 21.65
N GLU A 119 5.40 7.65 22.39
CA GLU A 119 5.56 7.49 23.84
C GLU A 119 4.23 7.67 24.59
N LYS A 120 3.44 8.68 24.21
CA LYS A 120 2.10 8.90 24.79
C LYS A 120 1.10 7.79 24.48
N ILE A 121 1.17 7.20 23.28
CA ILE A 121 0.36 6.03 22.91
C ILE A 121 0.77 4.81 23.75
N GLY A 122 2.06 4.62 23.91
CA GLY A 122 2.65 3.48 24.62
C GLY A 122 2.65 2.20 23.77
N ARG A 123 3.58 1.31 24.13
CA ARG A 123 3.86 0.08 23.38
C ARG A 123 2.66 -0.85 23.21
N VAL A 124 1.91 -1.06 24.29
CA VAL A 124 0.80 -2.02 24.30
C VAL A 124 -0.30 -1.62 23.34
N ASP A 125 -0.70 -0.36 23.39
CA ASP A 125 -1.77 0.16 22.52
C ASP A 125 -1.32 0.29 21.07
N LEU A 126 -0.06 0.66 20.86
CA LEU A 126 0.51 0.69 19.52
C LEU A 126 0.48 -0.70 18.86
N LEU A 127 0.94 -1.74 19.58
CA LEU A 127 0.91 -3.12 19.07
C LEU A 127 -0.52 -3.60 18.77
N LYS A 128 -1.50 -3.30 19.63
CA LYS A 128 -2.91 -3.62 19.37
C LYS A 128 -3.41 -2.98 18.08
N VAL A 129 -3.05 -1.71 17.83
CA VAL A 129 -3.45 -1.03 16.60
C VAL A 129 -2.75 -1.63 15.39
N LEU A 130 -1.43 -1.86 15.44
CA LEU A 130 -0.69 -2.48 14.33
C LEU A 130 -1.29 -3.83 13.94
N ASP A 131 -1.66 -4.65 14.93
CA ASP A 131 -2.33 -5.93 14.71
C ASP A 131 -3.71 -5.74 14.07
N SER A 132 -4.54 -4.83 14.59
CA SER A 132 -5.91 -4.59 14.10
C SER A 132 -5.97 -4.10 12.65
N ILE A 133 -4.94 -3.37 12.19
CA ILE A 133 -4.85 -2.88 10.81
C ILE A 133 -4.01 -3.79 9.91
N HIS A 134 -3.42 -4.86 10.48
CA HIS A 134 -2.51 -5.78 9.82
C HIS A 134 -1.29 -5.05 9.22
N TYR A 135 -0.64 -4.21 10.02
CA TYR A 135 0.53 -3.43 9.61
C TYR A 135 1.81 -4.19 9.88
N GLY A 136 2.36 -4.83 8.85
CA GLY A 136 3.50 -5.72 8.98
C GLY A 136 3.22 -6.90 9.92
N LYS A 137 4.27 -7.52 10.45
CA LYS A 137 4.12 -8.67 11.36
C LYS A 137 3.93 -8.28 12.85
N GLY A 138 3.70 -7.00 13.15
CA GLY A 138 3.53 -6.52 14.53
C GLY A 138 4.76 -6.68 15.42
N ILE A 139 5.94 -6.91 14.85
CA ILE A 139 7.20 -7.06 15.58
C ILE A 139 7.90 -5.70 15.59
N ILE A 140 8.12 -5.15 16.78
CA ILE A 140 8.88 -3.91 16.97
C ILE A 140 9.97 -4.11 18.01
N SER A 141 11.11 -3.43 17.87
CA SER A 141 12.21 -3.44 18.83
C SER A 141 11.77 -2.88 20.20
N LYS A 142 12.59 -3.05 21.22
CA LYS A 142 12.32 -2.49 22.55
C LYS A 142 12.32 -0.96 22.54
N ASP A 143 13.15 -0.36 21.69
CA ASP A 143 13.23 1.08 21.53
C ASP A 143 12.06 1.63 20.71
N LEU A 144 11.17 2.35 21.37
CA LEU A 144 10.02 3.02 20.74
C LEU A 144 10.42 4.23 19.88
N ASN A 145 11.69 4.62 19.90
CA ASN A 145 12.18 5.80 19.19
C ASN A 145 12.87 5.46 17.86
N SER A 146 12.96 4.17 17.50
CA SER A 146 13.72 3.75 16.32
C SER A 146 13.09 2.62 15.51
N PHE A 147 12.14 1.85 16.05
CA PHE A 147 11.64 0.60 15.47
C PHE A 147 11.10 0.72 14.03
N TRP A 148 10.64 1.90 13.60
CA TRP A 148 10.18 2.12 12.22
C TRP A 148 11.32 2.33 11.22
N LYS A 149 12.56 2.50 11.70
CA LYS A 149 13.77 2.74 10.88
C LYS A 149 14.88 1.70 11.12
N ASP A 150 14.84 0.93 12.22
CA ASP A 150 15.86 -0.07 12.59
C ASP A 150 15.60 -1.44 11.94
N SER A 151 14.61 -1.55 11.08
CA SER A 151 14.18 -2.78 10.40
C SER A 151 13.58 -3.86 11.29
N SER A 152 13.26 -3.58 12.56
CA SER A 152 12.47 -4.51 13.39
C SER A 152 11.01 -4.55 12.92
N LEU A 153 10.39 -3.40 12.64
CA LEU A 153 9.13 -3.32 11.93
C LEU A 153 9.39 -3.33 10.42
N ARG A 154 8.77 -4.27 9.73
CA ARG A 154 8.89 -4.40 8.27
C ARG A 154 7.52 -4.51 7.64
N ILE A 155 7.35 -3.87 6.50
CA ILE A 155 6.09 -3.84 5.74
C ILE A 155 6.38 -4.00 4.25
N THR A 156 5.52 -4.72 3.55
CA THR A 156 5.60 -4.84 2.10
C THR A 156 4.97 -3.64 1.40
N PRO A 157 5.35 -3.35 0.15
CA PRO A 157 4.64 -2.34 -0.66
C PRO A 157 3.15 -2.65 -0.84
N ASP A 158 2.77 -3.92 -0.92
CA ASP A 158 1.37 -4.36 -0.99
C ASP A 158 0.57 -3.95 0.26
N GLU A 159 1.13 -4.20 1.46
CA GLU A 159 0.51 -3.77 2.72
C GLU A 159 0.39 -2.25 2.83
N GLN A 160 1.40 -1.49 2.37
CA GLN A 160 1.36 -0.02 2.33
C GLN A 160 0.25 0.49 1.39
N LEU A 161 0.11 -0.12 0.21
CA LEU A 161 -0.95 0.21 -0.73
C LEU A 161 -2.32 -0.11 -0.13
N GLY A 162 -2.45 -1.25 0.55
CA GLY A 162 -3.65 -1.64 1.28
C GLY A 162 -4.04 -0.66 2.38
N LEU A 163 -3.06 -0.16 3.14
CA LEU A 163 -3.29 0.85 4.19
C LEU A 163 -3.88 2.13 3.61
N ILE A 164 -3.27 2.68 2.55
CA ILE A 164 -3.75 3.91 1.90
C ILE A 164 -5.13 3.74 1.30
N LYS A 165 -5.42 2.58 0.70
CA LYS A 165 -6.75 2.26 0.18
C LYS A 165 -7.80 2.19 1.29
N LYS A 166 -7.51 1.48 2.39
CA LYS A 166 -8.40 1.42 3.56
C LYS A 166 -8.66 2.80 4.17
N LEU A 167 -7.61 3.63 4.26
CA LEU A 167 -7.73 5.02 4.73
C LEU A 167 -8.68 5.83 3.85
N TYR A 168 -8.52 5.77 2.53
CA TYR A 168 -9.37 6.51 1.58
C TYR A 168 -10.85 6.19 1.78
N PHE A 169 -11.18 4.90 1.93
CA PHE A 169 -12.56 4.42 2.11
C PHE A 169 -13.05 4.42 3.56
N ASN A 170 -12.30 5.00 4.50
CA ASN A 170 -12.64 5.00 5.94
C ASN A 170 -12.85 3.59 6.51
N GLN A 171 -12.06 2.62 6.08
CA GLN A 171 -12.13 1.21 6.48
C GLN A 171 -11.12 0.83 7.57
N LEU A 172 -10.33 1.78 8.05
CA LEU A 172 -9.46 1.58 9.21
C LEU A 172 -10.28 1.67 10.51
N PRO A 173 -9.84 1.00 11.62
CA PRO A 173 -10.56 0.97 12.88
C PRO A 173 -10.40 2.28 13.69
N PHE A 174 -10.62 3.40 13.02
CA PHE A 174 -10.60 4.75 13.59
C PHE A 174 -11.90 5.46 13.24
N GLN A 175 -12.28 6.46 14.04
CA GLN A 175 -13.44 7.30 13.74
C GLN A 175 -13.30 7.89 12.31
N LYS A 176 -14.41 7.95 11.60
CA LYS A 176 -14.45 8.54 10.25
C LYS A 176 -13.85 9.95 10.22
N ARG A 177 -14.18 10.76 11.25
CA ARG A 177 -13.65 12.12 11.40
C ARG A 177 -12.12 12.15 11.42
N SER A 178 -11.49 11.25 12.19
CA SER A 178 -10.03 11.16 12.32
C SER A 178 -9.39 10.81 10.96
N GLN A 179 -9.99 9.87 10.24
CA GLN A 179 -9.53 9.48 8.90
C GLN A 179 -9.73 10.61 7.88
N ASP A 180 -10.86 11.31 7.90
CA ASP A 180 -11.12 12.44 7.00
C ASP A 180 -10.14 13.59 7.23
N ILE A 181 -9.82 13.88 8.47
CA ILE A 181 -8.82 14.88 8.82
C ILE A 181 -7.44 14.45 8.30
N TYR A 182 -7.03 13.21 8.55
CA TYR A 182 -5.73 12.74 8.07
C TYR A 182 -5.62 12.78 6.53
N LYS A 183 -6.70 12.46 5.81
CA LYS A 183 -6.74 12.61 4.34
C LYS A 183 -6.52 14.06 3.89
N GLN A 184 -7.04 15.02 4.64
CA GLN A 184 -6.79 16.44 4.39
C GLN A 184 -5.31 16.82 4.62
N MET A 185 -4.68 16.24 5.64
CA MET A 185 -3.27 16.49 5.96
C MET A 185 -2.30 16.00 4.88
N ILE A 186 -2.61 14.89 4.24
CA ILE A 186 -1.78 14.32 3.17
C ILE A 186 -2.10 14.85 1.77
N LEU A 187 -3.10 15.71 1.63
CA LEU A 187 -3.44 16.38 0.38
C LEU A 187 -2.35 17.37 0.01
N LYS A 188 -1.70 17.17 -1.12
CA LYS A 188 -0.57 17.98 -1.59
C LYS A 188 -0.96 18.92 -2.72
N GLU A 189 -1.82 18.44 -3.63
CA GLU A 189 -2.29 19.23 -4.76
C GLU A 189 -3.79 19.05 -4.94
N ASN A 190 -4.47 20.16 -5.13
CA ASN A 190 -5.91 20.20 -5.37
C ASN A 190 -6.21 21.27 -6.42
N ASN A 191 -6.53 20.85 -7.62
CA ASN A 191 -6.88 21.71 -8.74
C ASN A 191 -8.10 21.20 -9.47
N THR A 192 -8.47 21.81 -10.59
CA THR A 192 -9.65 21.46 -11.36
C THR A 192 -9.53 20.10 -12.08
N SER A 193 -8.31 19.65 -12.33
CA SER A 193 -8.03 18.43 -13.09
C SER A 193 -7.87 17.21 -12.21
N TYR A 194 -7.22 17.38 -11.03
CA TYR A 194 -6.94 16.26 -10.14
C TYR A 194 -6.72 16.71 -8.69
N LYS A 195 -6.77 15.73 -7.79
CA LYS A 195 -6.24 15.85 -6.43
C LYS A 195 -5.15 14.80 -6.24
N LEU A 196 -4.00 15.22 -5.72
CA LEU A 196 -2.88 14.35 -5.41
C LEU A 196 -2.61 14.36 -3.91
N SER A 197 -2.73 13.21 -3.29
CA SER A 197 -2.49 13.00 -1.86
C SER A 197 -1.40 11.96 -1.68
N TYR A 198 -0.39 12.24 -0.85
CA TYR A 198 0.65 11.27 -0.56
C TYR A 198 1.33 11.49 0.79
N VAL A 199 1.92 10.41 1.28
CA VAL A 199 2.86 10.38 2.39
C VAL A 199 4.23 10.00 1.83
N TYR A 200 5.25 10.75 2.19
CA TYR A 200 6.64 10.48 1.88
C TYR A 200 7.38 10.00 3.13
N GLY A 201 8.30 9.09 2.96
CA GLY A 201 9.19 8.63 4.04
C GLY A 201 10.58 8.32 3.52
N SER A 202 11.58 8.84 4.21
CA SER A 202 12.99 8.55 3.91
C SER A 202 13.75 8.16 5.17
N ALA A 203 14.88 7.51 5.00
CA ALA A 203 15.82 7.31 6.09
C ALA A 203 16.56 8.62 6.38
N VAL A 204 16.71 8.90 7.68
CA VAL A 204 17.34 10.15 8.19
C VAL A 204 18.87 10.13 8.02
N SER A 205 19.49 8.98 7.78
CA SER A 205 20.94 8.81 7.69
C SER A 205 21.34 8.04 6.43
N ALA A 206 22.50 7.44 6.39
CA ALA A 206 23.14 6.78 5.25
C ALA A 206 22.28 5.85 4.35
N SER A 207 21.06 5.52 4.71
CA SER A 207 20.14 4.79 3.84
C SER A 207 19.63 5.70 2.72
N THR A 208 19.66 5.20 1.50
CA THR A 208 19.16 5.84 0.30
C THR A 208 17.72 5.43 -0.03
N ALA A 209 17.07 4.69 0.88
CA ALA A 209 15.70 4.21 0.71
C ALA A 209 14.66 5.32 0.88
N ASN A 210 13.68 5.32 0.00
CA ASN A 210 12.58 6.26 0.00
C ASN A 210 11.27 5.52 -0.26
N TRP A 211 10.24 5.94 0.46
CA TRP A 211 8.87 5.52 0.28
C TRP A 211 8.02 6.69 -0.19
N ILE A 212 7.05 6.41 -1.03
CA ILE A 212 5.91 7.28 -1.28
C ILE A 212 4.67 6.41 -1.46
N MET A 213 3.60 6.71 -0.75
CA MET A 213 2.33 6.02 -0.86
C MET A 213 1.19 7.04 -0.88
N GLY A 214 0.19 6.81 -1.71
CA GLY A 214 -0.88 7.78 -1.84
C GLY A 214 -1.93 7.40 -2.87
N TYR A 215 -2.65 8.41 -3.31
CA TYR A 215 -3.64 8.29 -4.36
C TYR A 215 -3.73 9.56 -5.20
N VAL A 216 -4.07 9.39 -6.45
CA VAL A 216 -4.53 10.47 -7.34
C VAL A 216 -6.03 10.28 -7.59
N GLU A 217 -6.78 11.37 -7.51
CA GLU A 217 -8.21 11.39 -7.79
C GLU A 217 -8.47 12.25 -9.03
N GLU A 218 -9.03 11.66 -10.07
CA GLU A 218 -9.50 12.34 -11.28
C GLU A 218 -10.95 11.97 -11.54
N ASN A 219 -11.77 12.94 -11.91
CA ASN A 219 -13.21 12.73 -12.17
C ASN A 219 -13.93 11.93 -11.07
N LYS A 220 -13.51 12.11 -9.79
CA LYS A 220 -14.01 11.39 -8.60
C LYS A 220 -13.64 9.90 -8.54
N HIS A 221 -12.73 9.44 -9.41
CA HIS A 221 -12.20 8.08 -9.37
C HIS A 221 -10.83 8.08 -8.69
N PRO A 222 -10.63 7.31 -7.61
CA PRO A 222 -9.34 7.18 -6.96
C PRO A 222 -8.48 6.09 -7.62
N TYR A 223 -7.20 6.40 -7.75
CA TYR A 223 -6.15 5.49 -8.17
C TYR A 223 -5.06 5.48 -7.12
N PHE A 224 -4.77 4.32 -6.56
CA PHE A 224 -3.85 4.16 -5.44
C PHE A 224 -2.47 3.79 -5.94
N PHE A 225 -1.44 4.37 -5.33
CA PHE A 225 -0.06 4.05 -5.69
C PHE A 225 0.83 3.87 -4.47
N VAL A 226 1.87 3.08 -4.66
CA VAL A 226 2.99 2.95 -3.74
C VAL A 226 4.28 2.86 -4.54
N MET A 227 5.34 3.48 -4.05
CA MET A 227 6.68 3.37 -4.58
C MET A 227 7.67 3.19 -3.44
N TYR A 228 8.47 2.14 -3.53
CA TYR A 228 9.65 1.94 -2.69
C TYR A 228 10.88 1.94 -3.60
N VAL A 229 11.80 2.85 -3.36
CA VAL A 229 12.99 3.00 -4.18
C VAL A 229 14.22 3.25 -3.33
N VAL A 230 15.37 2.79 -3.84
CA VAL A 230 16.69 3.03 -3.29
C VAL A 230 17.45 3.88 -4.30
N ASP A 231 17.92 5.05 -3.88
CA ASP A 231 18.74 5.93 -4.70
C ASP A 231 20.17 5.38 -4.78
N GLN A 232 20.66 5.17 -6.00
CA GLN A 232 21.99 4.65 -6.28
C GLN A 232 23.09 5.72 -6.22
N ASN A 233 22.74 6.99 -6.29
CA ASN A 233 23.70 8.09 -6.30
C ASN A 233 24.13 8.55 -4.89
N ALA A 234 23.51 8.05 -3.83
CA ALA A 234 23.81 8.36 -2.42
C ALA A 234 23.87 9.86 -2.08
N GLN A 235 23.28 10.74 -2.89
CA GLN A 235 23.27 12.18 -2.65
C GLN A 235 22.05 12.58 -1.83
N PRO A 236 22.21 13.20 -0.66
CA PRO A 236 21.11 13.48 0.26
C PRO A 236 20.26 14.71 -0.11
N ILE A 237 20.61 15.47 -1.14
CA ILE A 237 20.00 16.78 -1.42
C ILE A 237 18.61 16.59 -2.06
N ASN A 238 17.56 17.14 -1.39
CA ASN A 238 16.18 17.17 -1.89
C ASN A 238 15.55 15.81 -2.26
N LYS A 239 15.79 14.78 -1.45
CA LYS A 239 15.27 13.42 -1.70
C LYS A 239 13.77 13.39 -1.96
N GLU A 240 12.97 14.12 -1.17
CA GLU A 240 11.52 14.17 -1.37
C GLU A 240 11.17 14.78 -2.72
N ALA A 241 11.67 15.98 -3.03
CA ALA A 241 11.36 16.67 -4.28
C ALA A 241 11.74 15.82 -5.51
N ASN A 242 12.89 15.16 -5.49
CA ASN A 242 13.34 14.28 -6.57
C ASN A 242 12.44 13.03 -6.70
N THR A 243 12.10 12.39 -5.58
CA THR A 243 11.23 11.21 -5.58
C THR A 243 9.82 11.56 -6.04
N VAL A 244 9.30 12.71 -5.62
CA VAL A 244 7.99 13.22 -6.07
C VAL A 244 7.99 13.59 -7.55
N ALA A 245 9.08 14.17 -8.07
CA ALA A 245 9.22 14.46 -9.50
C ALA A 245 9.17 13.17 -10.34
N VAL A 246 9.83 12.11 -9.89
CA VAL A 246 9.78 10.80 -10.54
C VAL A 246 8.37 10.21 -10.46
N LEU A 247 7.70 10.24 -9.29
CA LEU A 247 6.31 9.83 -9.17
C LEU A 247 5.40 10.57 -10.17
N LYS A 248 5.52 11.89 -10.26
CA LYS A 248 4.72 12.70 -11.20
C LYS A 248 5.02 12.34 -12.66
N SER A 249 6.27 12.08 -12.99
CA SER A 249 6.64 11.61 -14.33
C SER A 249 5.98 10.27 -14.67
N ILE A 250 5.95 9.34 -13.72
CA ILE A 250 5.27 8.05 -13.87
C ILE A 250 3.75 8.27 -14.03
N LEU A 251 3.12 9.03 -13.14
CA LEU A 251 1.69 9.32 -13.20
C LEU A 251 1.31 9.99 -14.52
N THR A 252 2.11 10.96 -14.99
CA THR A 252 1.89 11.63 -16.28
C THR A 252 2.01 10.66 -17.47
N GLN A 253 3.00 9.77 -17.44
CA GLN A 253 3.19 8.75 -18.46
C GLN A 253 2.02 7.76 -18.48
N GLN A 254 1.43 7.46 -17.32
CA GLN A 254 0.23 6.65 -17.18
C GLN A 254 -1.08 7.40 -17.54
N GLY A 255 -0.99 8.65 -17.97
CA GLY A 255 -2.12 9.47 -18.41
C GLY A 255 -2.84 10.25 -17.33
N PHE A 256 -2.28 10.30 -16.10
CA PHE A 256 -2.82 11.10 -14.99
C PHE A 256 -2.30 12.54 -15.00
N LEU A 257 -2.80 13.35 -14.07
CA LEU A 257 -2.47 14.76 -13.83
C LEU A 257 -2.92 15.71 -14.95
N LYS A 258 -3.79 15.24 -15.82
CA LYS A 258 -4.36 16.03 -16.93
C LYS A 258 -5.88 16.15 -16.87
N GLY A 259 -6.53 15.47 -15.93
CA GLY A 259 -8.00 15.44 -15.83
C GLY A 259 -8.69 14.67 -16.95
N LEU A 260 -8.01 13.71 -17.53
CA LEU A 260 -8.49 12.92 -18.68
C LEU A 260 -8.98 11.52 -18.31
N ARG A 261 -8.86 11.14 -17.03
CA ARG A 261 -9.21 9.81 -16.53
C ARG A 261 -10.50 9.82 -15.70
#